data_773ba67464d42ae1da7b33a8f3a9ec30
#
_entry.id   773ba67464d42ae1da7b33a8f3a9ec30
#
_cell.length_a   1.000
_cell.length_b   1.000
_cell.length_c   1.000
_cell.angle_alpha   90.00
_cell.angle_beta   90.00
_cell.angle_gamma   90.00
#
_symmetry.space_group_name_H-M   'P 1'
#
loop_
_entity.id
_entity.type
_entity.pdbx_description
1 polymer ?
#
loop_
_entity_poly.entity_id
_entity_poly.type
_entity_poly.pdbx_seq_one_letter_code
_entity_poly.pdbx_strand_id
1 'polypeptide(L)'
;MKMVKRVVSIEAGVWWTKVALADYRKKNPPVHKAFAFRTPEHAVEDGYIRDKEAFASALKAELSRHDIHEKEVVFTLSSSKVVTREVIIPFVKDNKIMGIIEAQIRDYFPMDVSNYTISYSKMDVEEEDGKKMLKLLLVAIPDNLLNNYVTFAELAGLKVETFDYIGNGTVQLLCDSFLENAVVVQLEEQATVISILENKKLVFQRVTPYGYGATITMVIDHPVLGIDDEEKALDFLLEHNVIYNRPTVPEMGNQEEMKRQQALAEEAYEDLAESLRYHLRIANTAVEYYQNQVKQEFVGNVYLVGDGSRFAGMHKLFAQELPLPLQEIDFTKVIDLRSGKNKAAEGTVTPDAASSGMRPKAATAVGFLSVIGAAVHPIDARPKDMLVADSKKNDLHTAYVILAGAVLVSVLLILGSGVRQLLAYREHRNLTKRIND
;
A
#
# COMPACT_ATOMS: atom_id res chain seq x y z
N MET A 1 -19.90 -11.13 11.89
CA MET A 1 -18.57 -10.62 11.50
C MET A 1 -18.34 -9.25 12.15
N LYS A 2 -17.32 -9.09 12.99
CA LYS A 2 -17.00 -7.79 13.60
C LYS A 2 -16.45 -6.93 12.45
N MET A 3 -17.14 -5.84 12.12
CA MET A 3 -16.67 -4.93 11.08
C MET A 3 -15.38 -4.26 11.56
N VAL A 4 -14.27 -4.47 10.84
CA VAL A 4 -13.00 -3.80 11.11
C VAL A 4 -13.22 -2.31 10.87
N LYS A 5 -13.02 -1.49 11.90
CA LYS A 5 -13.19 -0.04 11.78
C LYS A 5 -11.90 0.67 11.44
N ARG A 6 -10.78 0.18 12.01
CA ARG A 6 -9.43 0.69 11.81
C ARG A 6 -8.51 -0.47 11.51
N VAL A 7 -7.47 -0.20 10.77
CA VAL A 7 -6.46 -1.17 10.43
C VAL A 7 -5.08 -0.53 10.57
N VAL A 8 -4.12 -1.32 11.01
CA VAL A 8 -2.70 -0.98 10.95
C VAL A 8 -2.23 -1.37 9.56
N SER A 9 -1.77 -0.42 8.78
CA SER A 9 -1.19 -0.68 7.47
C SER A 9 0.31 -0.58 7.57
N ILE A 10 1.05 -1.57 7.04
CA ILE A 10 2.50 -1.69 7.19
C ILE A 10 3.14 -1.99 5.83
N GLU A 11 4.19 -1.23 5.51
CA GLU A 11 5.11 -1.48 4.41
C GLU A 11 6.50 -1.71 5.00
N ALA A 12 7.01 -2.92 4.85
CA ALA A 12 8.34 -3.30 5.31
C ALA A 12 9.36 -3.01 4.20
N GLY A 13 10.14 -1.95 4.37
CA GLY A 13 11.29 -1.64 3.52
C GLY A 13 12.59 -2.25 4.07
N VAL A 14 13.66 -2.17 3.32
CA VAL A 14 14.98 -2.69 3.73
C VAL A 14 15.56 -1.85 4.86
N TRP A 15 15.45 -0.54 4.77
CA TRP A 15 15.95 0.39 5.80
C TRP A 15 14.83 1.01 6.65
N TRP A 16 13.66 1.25 6.04
CA TRP A 16 12.56 1.94 6.71
C TRP A 16 11.26 1.16 6.60
N THR A 17 10.67 0.87 7.77
CA THR A 17 9.31 0.33 7.85
C THR A 17 8.33 1.47 8.08
N LYS A 18 7.36 1.60 7.19
CA LYS A 18 6.29 2.59 7.27
C LYS A 18 5.03 1.99 7.88
N VAL A 19 4.42 2.71 8.80
CA VAL A 19 3.20 2.29 9.51
C VAL A 19 2.17 3.40 9.46
N ALA A 20 0.93 3.06 9.17
CA ALA A 20 -0.21 3.95 9.29
C ALA A 20 -1.36 3.28 10.03
N LEU A 21 -2.03 4.00 10.91
CA LEU A 21 -3.31 3.62 11.50
C LEU A 21 -4.41 4.45 10.84
N ALA A 22 -5.27 3.81 10.08
CA ALA A 22 -6.32 4.48 9.32
C ALA A 22 -7.68 3.77 9.43
N ASP A 23 -8.75 4.50 9.13
CA ASP A 23 -10.08 3.91 9.02
C ASP A 23 -10.13 2.99 7.77
N TYR A 24 -10.58 1.74 7.98
CA TYR A 24 -10.54 0.71 6.96
C TYR A 24 -11.69 0.85 5.94
N ARG A 25 -11.36 0.70 4.65
CA ARG A 25 -12.29 0.74 3.51
C ARG A 25 -13.13 2.01 3.46
N LYS A 26 -12.51 3.14 3.77
CA LYS A 26 -13.10 4.45 3.60
C LYS A 26 -12.36 5.24 2.53
N LYS A 27 -13.11 5.86 1.64
CA LYS A 27 -12.60 6.89 0.74
C LYS A 27 -12.16 8.09 1.59
N ASN A 28 -10.99 8.69 1.30
CA ASN A 28 -10.37 9.73 2.10
C ASN A 28 -10.32 9.31 3.60
N PRO A 29 -9.56 8.25 3.93
CA PRO A 29 -9.63 7.65 5.23
C PRO A 29 -9.08 8.61 6.29
N PRO A 30 -9.76 8.78 7.44
CA PRO A 30 -9.15 9.39 8.60
C PRO A 30 -7.88 8.63 8.99
N VAL A 31 -6.75 9.32 8.95
CA VAL A 31 -5.46 8.80 9.41
C VAL A 31 -5.26 9.24 10.86
N HIS A 32 -5.16 8.28 11.76
CA HIS A 32 -5.01 8.53 13.19
C HIS A 32 -3.54 8.66 13.60
N LYS A 33 -2.67 7.86 12.96
CA LYS A 33 -1.22 7.85 13.17
C LYS A 33 -0.53 7.44 11.89
N ALA A 34 0.64 8.02 11.61
CA ALA A 34 1.55 7.58 10.58
C ALA A 34 2.99 7.88 11.03
N PHE A 35 3.86 6.90 10.93
CA PHE A 35 5.27 7.01 11.29
C PHE A 35 6.11 5.99 10.52
N ALA A 36 7.40 6.24 10.46
CA ALA A 36 8.38 5.28 9.99
C ALA A 36 9.42 5.02 11.08
N PHE A 37 9.96 3.82 11.09
CA PHE A 37 11.05 3.45 11.98
C PHE A 37 12.09 2.64 11.22
N ARG A 38 13.30 2.58 11.77
CA ARG A 38 14.39 1.83 11.16
C ARG A 38 14.09 0.33 11.20
N THR A 39 14.07 -0.29 10.06
CA THR A 39 14.00 -1.75 9.94
C THR A 39 15.27 -2.35 10.56
N PRO A 40 15.20 -3.39 11.40
CA PRO A 40 16.38 -4.05 11.90
C PRO A 40 17.30 -4.50 10.75
N GLU A 41 18.58 -4.37 10.96
CA GLU A 41 19.59 -4.66 9.94
C GLU A 41 19.43 -6.08 9.38
N HIS A 42 19.47 -6.21 8.06
CA HIS A 42 19.26 -7.47 7.33
C HIS A 42 17.92 -8.18 7.58
N ALA A 43 16.96 -7.53 8.24
CA ALA A 43 15.66 -8.15 8.52
C ALA A 43 14.74 -8.26 7.30
N VAL A 44 14.96 -7.45 6.26
CA VAL A 44 14.15 -7.46 5.03
C VAL A 44 15.06 -7.50 3.80
N GLU A 45 14.74 -8.41 2.86
CA GLU A 45 15.45 -8.54 1.58
C GLU A 45 14.44 -8.88 0.48
N ASP A 46 14.38 -8.11 -0.59
CA ASP A 46 13.43 -8.24 -1.71
C ASP A 46 11.98 -8.49 -1.21
N GLY A 47 11.56 -7.73 -0.18
CA GLY A 47 10.24 -7.85 0.42
C GLY A 47 10.04 -9.05 1.34
N TYR A 48 10.98 -9.98 1.47
CA TYR A 48 10.91 -11.09 2.42
C TYR A 48 11.47 -10.68 3.78
N ILE A 49 10.75 -11.00 4.84
CA ILE A 49 11.23 -10.82 6.21
C ILE A 49 12.15 -11.99 6.55
N ARG A 50 13.46 -11.72 6.69
CA ARG A 50 14.51 -12.71 6.97
C ARG A 50 14.64 -12.96 8.46
N ASP A 51 14.74 -11.89 9.25
CA ASP A 51 14.76 -11.98 10.72
C ASP A 51 13.41 -11.54 11.29
N LYS A 52 12.50 -12.52 11.42
CA LYS A 52 11.14 -12.27 11.90
C LYS A 52 11.09 -11.91 13.38
N GLU A 53 11.96 -12.49 14.18
CA GLU A 53 12.02 -12.31 15.64
C GLU A 53 12.48 -10.91 16.00
N ALA A 54 13.62 -10.47 15.43
CA ALA A 54 14.12 -9.11 15.64
C ALA A 54 13.13 -8.07 15.13
N PHE A 55 12.57 -8.29 13.94
CA PHE A 55 11.64 -7.34 13.36
C PHE A 55 10.29 -7.30 14.11
N ALA A 56 9.75 -8.44 14.52
CA ALA A 56 8.52 -8.48 15.32
C ALA A 56 8.69 -7.78 16.67
N SER A 57 9.87 -7.90 17.28
CA SER A 57 10.21 -7.22 18.53
C SER A 57 10.27 -5.70 18.33
N ALA A 58 10.94 -5.24 17.27
CA ALA A 58 11.02 -3.83 16.92
C ALA A 58 9.62 -3.25 16.62
N LEU A 59 8.84 -3.93 15.80
CA LEU A 59 7.48 -3.50 15.45
C LEU A 59 6.58 -3.40 16.70
N LYS A 60 6.60 -4.39 17.60
CA LYS A 60 5.85 -4.33 18.86
C LYS A 60 6.22 -3.12 19.71
N ALA A 61 7.52 -2.83 19.83
CA ALA A 61 8.02 -1.69 20.57
C ALA A 61 7.49 -0.38 19.97
N GLU A 62 7.53 -0.24 18.63
CA GLU A 62 7.05 0.97 17.95
C GLU A 62 5.52 1.11 18.02
N LEU A 63 4.75 0.04 17.84
CA LEU A 63 3.30 0.08 18.01
C LEU A 63 2.92 0.50 19.44
N SER A 64 3.63 -0.02 20.44
CA SER A 64 3.42 0.37 21.85
C SER A 64 3.82 1.82 22.12
N ARG A 65 4.96 2.30 21.57
CA ARG A 65 5.40 3.69 21.68
C ARG A 65 4.38 4.67 21.11
N HIS A 66 3.74 4.28 20.02
CA HIS A 66 2.72 5.09 19.36
C HIS A 66 1.29 4.81 19.86
N ASP A 67 1.12 4.06 20.97
CA ASP A 67 -0.17 3.74 21.57
C ASP A 67 -1.16 3.16 20.54
N ILE A 68 -0.71 2.19 19.75
CA ILE A 68 -1.50 1.45 18.76
C ILE A 68 -1.83 0.08 19.35
N HIS A 69 -3.12 -0.17 19.53
CA HIS A 69 -3.65 -1.40 20.14
C HIS A 69 -4.44 -2.27 19.14
N GLU A 70 -4.70 -1.73 17.96
CA GLU A 70 -5.34 -2.45 16.86
C GLU A 70 -4.46 -3.62 16.43
N LYS A 71 -5.11 -4.76 16.17
CA LYS A 71 -4.41 -6.01 15.81
C LYS A 71 -4.59 -6.40 14.35
N GLU A 72 -5.62 -5.88 13.71
CA GLU A 72 -5.89 -6.14 12.30
C GLU A 72 -4.89 -5.36 11.45
N VAL A 73 -4.16 -6.08 10.58
CA VAL A 73 -3.09 -5.50 9.75
C VAL A 73 -3.32 -5.74 8.26
N VAL A 74 -3.03 -4.72 7.45
CA VAL A 74 -2.84 -4.82 6.00
C VAL A 74 -1.35 -4.65 5.72
N PHE A 75 -0.74 -5.58 5.00
CA PHE A 75 0.63 -5.45 4.54
C PHE A 75 0.67 -4.99 3.09
N THR A 76 1.47 -3.95 2.83
CA THR A 76 1.81 -3.52 1.47
C THR A 76 3.11 -4.22 1.06
N LEU A 77 3.02 -5.05 0.02
CA LEU A 77 4.14 -5.83 -0.44
C LEU A 77 4.91 -5.09 -1.54
N SER A 78 6.24 -5.01 -1.38
CA SER A 78 7.17 -4.53 -2.38
C SER A 78 8.25 -5.60 -2.60
N SER A 79 8.16 -6.34 -3.71
CA SER A 79 9.10 -7.41 -4.06
C SER A 79 9.21 -7.56 -5.57
N SER A 80 10.39 -7.87 -6.06
CA SER A 80 10.65 -8.17 -7.47
C SER A 80 9.89 -9.41 -7.97
N LYS A 81 9.37 -10.22 -7.05
CA LYS A 81 8.63 -11.46 -7.34
C LYS A 81 7.12 -11.24 -7.51
N VAL A 82 6.60 -10.07 -7.15
CA VAL A 82 5.21 -9.70 -7.43
C VAL A 82 5.08 -9.34 -8.90
N VAL A 83 4.22 -10.03 -9.62
CA VAL A 83 4.04 -9.85 -11.07
C VAL A 83 2.66 -9.31 -11.35
N THR A 84 2.58 -8.23 -12.12
CA THR A 84 1.31 -7.65 -12.58
C THR A 84 1.08 -7.89 -14.06
N ARG A 85 -0.17 -8.11 -14.46
CA ARG A 85 -0.59 -8.27 -15.86
C ARG A 85 -1.93 -7.60 -16.13
N GLU A 86 -1.99 -6.79 -17.15
CA GLU A 86 -3.26 -6.29 -17.68
C GLU A 86 -3.89 -7.36 -18.57
N VAL A 87 -5.17 -7.62 -18.36
CA VAL A 87 -5.94 -8.59 -19.15
C VAL A 87 -7.33 -8.04 -19.45
N ILE A 88 -7.88 -8.47 -20.58
CA ILE A 88 -9.23 -8.13 -20.99
C ILE A 88 -10.05 -9.41 -21.01
N ILE A 89 -11.19 -9.41 -20.32
CA ILE A 89 -12.12 -10.53 -20.26
C ILE A 89 -13.54 -10.07 -20.65
N PRO A 90 -14.42 -10.97 -21.11
CA PRO A 90 -15.83 -10.60 -21.28
C PRO A 90 -16.42 -10.03 -19.99
N PHE A 91 -17.33 -9.04 -20.13
CA PHE A 91 -18.01 -8.47 -18.97
C PHE A 91 -18.93 -9.51 -18.31
N VAL A 92 -18.63 -9.85 -17.07
CA VAL A 92 -19.35 -10.85 -16.27
C VAL A 92 -19.63 -10.33 -14.86
N LYS A 93 -20.48 -11.05 -14.11
CA LYS A 93 -20.71 -10.76 -12.69
C LYS A 93 -19.43 -11.05 -11.90
N ASP A 94 -19.21 -10.29 -10.83
CA ASP A 94 -17.98 -10.34 -10.01
C ASP A 94 -17.60 -11.75 -9.52
N ASN A 95 -18.59 -12.54 -9.12
CA ASN A 95 -18.38 -13.91 -8.64
C ASN A 95 -17.94 -14.90 -9.76
N LYS A 96 -17.90 -14.47 -11.02
CA LYS A 96 -17.45 -15.28 -12.17
C LYS A 96 -16.05 -14.89 -12.65
N ILE A 97 -15.53 -13.71 -12.24
CA ILE A 97 -14.27 -13.17 -12.73
C ILE A 97 -13.13 -14.13 -12.42
N MET A 98 -12.99 -14.56 -11.17
CA MET A 98 -11.89 -15.43 -10.75
C MET A 98 -11.90 -16.77 -11.49
N GLY A 99 -13.06 -17.36 -11.74
CA GLY A 99 -13.16 -18.60 -12.51
C GLY A 99 -12.71 -18.46 -13.97
N ILE A 100 -12.90 -17.30 -14.61
CA ILE A 100 -12.38 -17.02 -15.95
C ILE A 100 -10.85 -16.86 -15.89
N ILE A 101 -10.35 -16.10 -14.89
CA ILE A 101 -8.91 -15.90 -14.70
C ILE A 101 -8.22 -17.24 -14.52
N GLU A 102 -8.72 -18.10 -13.64
CA GLU A 102 -8.14 -19.43 -13.35
C GLU A 102 -8.14 -20.34 -14.60
N ALA A 103 -9.20 -20.29 -15.41
CA ALA A 103 -9.29 -21.08 -16.64
C ALA A 103 -8.27 -20.65 -17.70
N GLN A 104 -7.85 -19.39 -17.73
CA GLN A 104 -6.93 -18.81 -18.72
C GLN A 104 -5.58 -18.40 -18.11
N ILE A 105 -5.26 -18.85 -16.92
CA ILE A 105 -4.10 -18.38 -16.15
C ILE A 105 -2.78 -18.56 -16.89
N ARG A 106 -2.65 -19.63 -17.67
CA ARG A 106 -1.45 -19.95 -18.46
C ARG A 106 -1.25 -19.01 -19.63
N ASP A 107 -2.33 -18.42 -20.16
CA ASP A 107 -2.27 -17.45 -21.25
C ASP A 107 -1.83 -16.07 -20.71
N TYR A 108 -2.16 -15.78 -19.46
CA TYR A 108 -1.83 -14.51 -18.83
C TYR A 108 -0.41 -14.48 -18.26
N PHE A 109 0.06 -15.60 -17.72
CA PHE A 109 1.39 -15.69 -17.12
C PHE A 109 2.24 -16.75 -17.84
N PRO A 110 3.35 -16.36 -18.50
CA PRO A 110 4.23 -17.28 -19.22
C PRO A 110 5.07 -18.16 -18.28
N MET A 111 5.01 -17.89 -16.97
CA MET A 111 5.70 -18.64 -15.93
C MET A 111 4.74 -19.58 -15.19
N ASP A 112 5.27 -20.56 -14.48
CA ASP A 112 4.46 -21.39 -13.57
C ASP A 112 4.00 -20.58 -12.35
N VAL A 113 2.68 -20.40 -12.25
CA VAL A 113 2.03 -19.69 -11.15
C VAL A 113 1.31 -20.63 -10.17
N SER A 114 1.63 -21.93 -10.16
CA SER A 114 1.00 -22.92 -9.27
C SER A 114 1.20 -22.60 -7.79
N ASN A 115 2.31 -21.94 -7.45
CA ASN A 115 2.66 -21.49 -6.10
C ASN A 115 2.46 -19.98 -5.91
N TYR A 116 1.48 -19.40 -6.62
CA TYR A 116 1.12 -17.99 -6.53
C TYR A 116 -0.34 -17.84 -6.16
N THR A 117 -0.60 -16.90 -5.29
CA THR A 117 -1.95 -16.38 -5.08
C THR A 117 -2.20 -15.28 -6.11
N ILE A 118 -3.29 -15.44 -6.88
CA ILE A 118 -3.71 -14.46 -7.88
C ILE A 118 -4.84 -13.63 -7.31
N SER A 119 -4.69 -12.32 -7.39
CA SER A 119 -5.75 -11.35 -7.12
C SER A 119 -5.93 -10.44 -8.31
N TYR A 120 -6.96 -9.58 -8.30
CA TYR A 120 -7.19 -8.64 -9.38
C TYR A 120 -7.77 -7.32 -8.88
N SER A 121 -7.50 -6.26 -9.64
CA SER A 121 -8.18 -4.98 -9.55
C SER A 121 -8.91 -4.69 -10.86
N LYS A 122 -10.14 -4.16 -10.75
CA LYS A 122 -10.88 -3.71 -11.95
C LYS A 122 -10.33 -2.36 -12.39
N MET A 123 -9.94 -2.27 -13.65
CA MET A 123 -9.43 -1.05 -14.25
C MET A 123 -10.55 -0.27 -14.94
N ASP A 124 -11.13 -0.84 -15.99
CA ASP A 124 -12.20 -0.19 -16.77
C ASP A 124 -13.15 -1.21 -17.43
N VAL A 125 -14.23 -0.69 -18.00
CA VAL A 125 -15.14 -1.43 -18.88
C VAL A 125 -15.09 -0.77 -20.24
N GLU A 126 -14.60 -1.50 -21.23
CA GLU A 126 -14.49 -1.06 -22.61
C GLU A 126 -15.59 -1.71 -23.47
N GLU A 127 -15.91 -1.12 -24.60
CA GLU A 127 -16.81 -1.71 -25.58
C GLU A 127 -16.02 -2.03 -26.85
N GLU A 128 -15.93 -3.31 -27.19
CA GLU A 128 -15.24 -3.81 -28.37
C GLU A 128 -16.24 -4.61 -29.22
N ASP A 129 -16.41 -4.24 -30.47
CA ASP A 129 -17.36 -4.87 -31.42
C ASP A 129 -18.80 -5.00 -30.87
N GLY A 130 -19.29 -4.00 -30.15
CA GLY A 130 -20.61 -4.00 -29.52
C GLY A 130 -20.75 -4.92 -28.31
N LYS A 131 -19.63 -5.46 -27.80
CA LYS A 131 -19.58 -6.28 -26.59
C LYS A 131 -18.86 -5.53 -25.47
N LYS A 132 -19.44 -5.59 -24.26
CA LYS A 132 -18.75 -5.06 -23.08
C LYS A 132 -17.65 -6.00 -22.65
N MET A 133 -16.47 -5.45 -22.50
CA MET A 133 -15.26 -6.13 -22.01
C MET A 133 -14.83 -5.50 -20.69
N LEU A 134 -14.25 -6.28 -19.81
CA LEU A 134 -13.74 -5.84 -18.53
C LEU A 134 -12.22 -5.90 -18.55
N LYS A 135 -11.56 -4.75 -18.39
CA LYS A 135 -10.12 -4.64 -18.23
C LYS A 135 -9.74 -4.82 -16.77
N LEU A 136 -8.84 -5.75 -16.48
CA LEU A 136 -8.38 -6.11 -15.17
C LEU A 136 -6.86 -5.97 -15.08
N LEU A 137 -6.38 -5.57 -13.92
CA LEU A 137 -4.99 -5.73 -13.52
C LEU A 137 -4.90 -6.97 -12.62
N LEU A 138 -4.29 -8.03 -13.10
CA LEU A 138 -3.98 -9.21 -12.32
C LEU A 138 -2.71 -8.96 -11.53
N VAL A 139 -2.68 -9.46 -10.30
CA VAL A 139 -1.52 -9.41 -9.41
C VAL A 139 -1.25 -10.83 -8.92
N ALA A 140 -0.08 -11.35 -9.28
CA ALA A 140 0.40 -12.65 -8.86
C ALA A 140 1.46 -12.47 -7.77
N ILE A 141 1.21 -13.04 -6.59
CA ILE A 141 2.07 -12.93 -5.41
C ILE A 141 2.50 -14.34 -5.00
N PRO A 142 3.81 -14.61 -4.81
CA PRO A 142 4.28 -15.92 -4.35
C PRO A 142 3.65 -16.32 -3.01
N ASP A 143 3.14 -17.54 -2.91
CA ASP A 143 2.52 -18.05 -1.67
C ASP A 143 3.52 -18.05 -0.50
N ASN A 144 4.80 -18.33 -0.78
CA ASN A 144 5.85 -18.28 0.25
C ASN A 144 6.10 -16.86 0.77
N LEU A 145 5.91 -15.82 -0.04
CA LEU A 145 5.98 -14.43 0.40
C LEU A 145 4.80 -14.10 1.33
N LEU A 146 3.58 -14.45 0.94
CA LEU A 146 2.40 -14.25 1.79
C LEU A 146 2.53 -14.99 3.12
N ASN A 147 2.93 -16.27 3.10
CA ASN A 147 3.12 -17.07 4.30
C ASN A 147 4.25 -16.56 5.20
N ASN A 148 5.30 -15.94 4.62
CA ASN A 148 6.36 -15.27 5.35
C ASN A 148 5.80 -14.15 6.23
N TYR A 149 4.91 -13.31 5.68
CA TYR A 149 4.25 -12.24 6.41
C TYR A 149 3.17 -12.73 7.39
N VAL A 150 2.45 -13.83 7.09
CA VAL A 150 1.50 -14.44 8.03
C VAL A 150 2.23 -14.89 9.30
N THR A 151 3.34 -15.62 9.14
CA THR A 151 4.17 -16.05 10.27
C THR A 151 4.74 -14.86 11.06
N PHE A 152 5.19 -13.82 10.36
CA PHE A 152 5.67 -12.59 10.99
C PHE A 152 4.56 -11.89 11.80
N ALA A 153 3.35 -11.77 11.23
CA ALA A 153 2.21 -11.17 11.91
C ALA A 153 1.86 -11.90 13.21
N GLU A 154 1.88 -13.24 13.19
CA GLU A 154 1.65 -14.07 14.38
C GLU A 154 2.69 -13.77 15.46
N LEU A 155 3.98 -13.73 15.11
CA LEU A 155 5.06 -13.36 16.02
C LEU A 155 4.89 -11.93 16.55
N ALA A 156 4.43 -10.99 15.72
CA ALA A 156 4.15 -9.62 16.14
C ALA A 156 2.86 -9.48 16.97
N GLY A 157 2.04 -10.54 17.10
CA GLY A 157 0.75 -10.51 17.78
C GLY A 157 -0.33 -9.78 17.00
N LEU A 158 -0.17 -9.68 15.68
CA LEU A 158 -1.08 -9.08 14.72
C LEU A 158 -1.90 -10.16 14.00
N LYS A 159 -3.02 -9.73 13.43
CA LYS A 159 -3.89 -10.58 12.62
C LYS A 159 -3.97 -10.00 11.21
N VAL A 160 -3.54 -10.75 10.22
CA VAL A 160 -3.63 -10.33 8.82
C VAL A 160 -5.10 -10.21 8.41
N GLU A 161 -5.50 -9.01 8.01
CA GLU A 161 -6.81 -8.75 7.40
C GLU A 161 -6.74 -9.03 5.89
N THR A 162 -5.69 -8.49 5.24
CA THR A 162 -5.41 -8.74 3.83
C THR A 162 -3.99 -8.25 3.46
N PHE A 163 -3.65 -8.45 2.19
CA PHE A 163 -2.44 -7.91 1.58
C PHE A 163 -2.78 -6.94 0.45
N ASP A 164 -1.89 -6.00 0.26
CA ASP A 164 -1.86 -5.10 -0.88
C ASP A 164 -0.45 -5.11 -1.50
N TYR A 165 -0.27 -4.46 -2.65
CA TYR A 165 1.05 -4.29 -3.24
C TYR A 165 1.33 -2.81 -3.52
N ILE A 166 2.61 -2.47 -3.63
CA ILE A 166 3.12 -1.10 -3.70
C ILE A 166 2.46 -0.23 -4.78
N GLY A 167 1.98 -0.82 -5.88
CA GLY A 167 1.37 -0.11 -6.99
C GLY A 167 -0.10 0.25 -6.78
N ASN A 168 -0.81 -0.34 -5.82
CA ASN A 168 -2.25 -0.14 -5.67
C ASN A 168 -2.61 1.03 -4.76
N GLY A 169 -2.12 1.05 -3.52
CA GLY A 169 -2.57 1.97 -2.48
C GLY A 169 -2.53 3.44 -2.90
N THR A 170 -1.43 3.88 -3.50
CA THR A 170 -1.26 5.27 -3.96
C THR A 170 -2.32 5.69 -4.97
N VAL A 171 -2.60 4.83 -5.97
CA VAL A 171 -3.62 5.10 -6.99
C VAL A 171 -5.01 5.13 -6.37
N GLN A 172 -5.34 4.17 -5.50
CA GLN A 172 -6.64 4.10 -4.82
C GLN A 172 -6.90 5.33 -3.94
N LEU A 173 -5.86 5.87 -3.31
CA LEU A 173 -5.96 7.05 -2.47
C LEU A 173 -6.12 8.33 -3.29
N LEU A 174 -5.41 8.45 -4.41
CA LEU A 174 -5.23 9.72 -5.14
C LEU A 174 -6.07 9.84 -6.41
N CYS A 175 -6.72 8.79 -6.92
CA CYS A 175 -7.38 8.79 -8.23
C CYS A 175 -8.36 9.94 -8.45
N ASP A 176 -9.09 10.34 -7.41
CA ASP A 176 -10.03 11.47 -7.50
C ASP A 176 -9.35 12.85 -7.46
N SER A 177 -8.12 12.91 -6.97
CA SER A 177 -7.34 14.15 -6.83
C SER A 177 -6.55 14.51 -8.08
N PHE A 178 -6.38 13.53 -8.99
CA PHE A 178 -5.73 13.78 -10.27
C PHE A 178 -6.63 14.55 -11.23
N LEU A 179 -6.01 15.28 -12.15
CA LEU A 179 -6.68 15.75 -13.35
C LEU A 179 -7.14 14.54 -14.19
N GLU A 180 -7.99 14.77 -15.20
CA GLU A 180 -8.65 13.68 -15.94
C GLU A 180 -7.65 12.61 -16.43
N ASN A 181 -6.53 13.05 -17.01
CA ASN A 181 -5.46 12.15 -17.44
C ASN A 181 -4.18 12.44 -16.66
N ALA A 182 -3.56 11.39 -16.15
CA ALA A 182 -2.41 11.50 -15.27
C ALA A 182 -1.38 10.39 -15.49
N VAL A 183 -0.10 10.74 -15.43
CA VAL A 183 1.01 9.81 -15.22
C VAL A 183 1.49 9.99 -13.79
N VAL A 184 1.33 8.98 -12.97
CA VAL A 184 1.81 8.98 -11.58
C VAL A 184 3.13 8.23 -11.53
N VAL A 185 4.19 8.93 -11.17
CA VAL A 185 5.53 8.38 -10.96
C VAL A 185 5.76 8.28 -9.46
N GLN A 186 5.74 7.07 -8.94
CA GLN A 186 5.94 6.79 -7.53
C GLN A 186 7.35 6.25 -7.31
N LEU A 187 8.16 6.97 -6.54
CA LEU A 187 9.57 6.69 -6.27
C LEU A 187 9.71 6.18 -4.84
N GLU A 188 9.80 4.86 -4.70
CA GLU A 188 9.92 4.19 -3.40
C GLU A 188 11.32 3.59 -3.23
N GLU A 189 11.61 3.10 -2.02
CA GLU A 189 12.92 2.57 -1.64
C GLU A 189 13.38 1.44 -2.58
N GLN A 190 12.50 0.48 -2.87
CA GLN A 190 12.84 -0.72 -3.64
C GLN A 190 12.26 -0.74 -5.06
N ALA A 191 11.39 0.19 -5.40
CA ALA A 191 10.67 0.16 -6.67
C ALA A 191 10.36 1.56 -7.21
N THR A 192 10.23 1.65 -8.52
CA THR A 192 9.57 2.74 -9.24
C THR A 192 8.28 2.22 -9.83
N VAL A 193 7.16 2.87 -9.49
CA VAL A 193 5.85 2.51 -10.03
C VAL A 193 5.37 3.61 -10.97
N ILE A 194 5.02 3.23 -12.18
CA ILE A 194 4.39 4.13 -13.15
C ILE A 194 2.95 3.69 -13.32
N SER A 195 2.03 4.60 -13.04
CA SER A 195 0.59 4.39 -13.24
C SER A 195 0.06 5.44 -14.20
N ILE A 196 -0.61 5.02 -15.27
CA ILE A 196 -1.25 5.92 -16.23
C ILE A 196 -2.75 5.83 -16.00
N LEU A 197 -3.38 7.00 -15.83
CA LEU A 197 -4.82 7.14 -15.64
C LEU A 197 -5.39 7.94 -16.79
N GLU A 198 -6.52 7.48 -17.33
CA GLU A 198 -7.38 8.24 -18.22
C GLU A 198 -8.77 8.38 -17.61
N ASN A 199 -9.30 9.59 -17.64
CA ASN A 199 -10.57 9.91 -16.97
C ASN A 199 -10.60 9.42 -15.50
N LYS A 200 -9.47 9.59 -14.78
CA LYS A 200 -9.26 9.17 -13.38
C LYS A 200 -9.31 7.65 -13.14
N LYS A 201 -9.31 6.84 -14.19
CA LYS A 201 -9.26 5.38 -14.10
C LYS A 201 -7.87 4.89 -14.48
N LEU A 202 -7.37 3.91 -13.74
CA LEU A 202 -6.12 3.26 -14.07
C LEU A 202 -6.26 2.51 -15.40
N VAL A 203 -5.45 2.84 -16.38
CA VAL A 203 -5.44 2.19 -17.70
C VAL A 203 -4.16 1.41 -17.98
N PHE A 204 -3.07 1.75 -17.27
CA PHE A 204 -1.79 1.05 -17.37
C PHE A 204 -1.02 1.17 -16.06
N GLN A 205 -0.30 0.11 -15.68
CA GLN A 205 0.61 0.17 -14.55
C GLN A 205 1.83 -0.73 -14.76
N ARG A 206 2.99 -0.21 -14.36
CA ARG A 206 4.24 -0.95 -14.35
C ARG A 206 4.98 -0.74 -13.05
N VAL A 207 5.38 -1.82 -12.41
CA VAL A 207 6.30 -1.82 -11.27
C VAL A 207 7.67 -2.25 -11.77
N THR A 208 8.67 -1.41 -11.56
CA THR A 208 10.07 -1.73 -11.87
C THR A 208 10.82 -1.88 -10.57
N PRO A 209 11.52 -3.01 -10.33
CA PRO A 209 12.26 -3.27 -9.08
C PRO A 209 13.58 -2.48 -9.07
N TYR A 210 13.47 -1.18 -9.18
CA TYR A 210 14.53 -0.19 -9.05
C TYR A 210 13.98 1.00 -8.29
N GLY A 211 14.43 1.20 -7.09
CA GLY A 211 14.02 2.28 -6.21
C GLY A 211 15.20 3.19 -5.85
N TYR A 212 14.91 4.26 -5.10
CA TYR A 212 15.94 5.20 -4.68
C TYR A 212 16.98 4.58 -3.72
N GLY A 213 16.70 3.39 -3.19
CA GLY A 213 17.64 2.62 -2.39
C GLY A 213 18.97 2.35 -3.11
N ALA A 214 18.93 2.13 -4.43
CA ALA A 214 20.14 1.99 -5.22
C ALA A 214 21.04 3.24 -5.13
N THR A 215 20.43 4.44 -5.17
CA THR A 215 21.18 5.70 -5.04
C THR A 215 21.73 5.89 -3.61
N ILE A 216 20.97 5.51 -2.59
CA ILE A 216 21.45 5.51 -1.19
C ILE A 216 22.70 4.65 -1.04
N THR A 217 22.67 3.42 -1.55
CA THR A 217 23.83 2.52 -1.55
C THR A 217 25.04 3.17 -2.26
N MET A 218 24.82 3.79 -3.43
CA MET A 218 25.89 4.49 -4.13
C MET A 218 26.50 5.64 -3.32
N VAL A 219 25.69 6.41 -2.57
CA VAL A 219 26.22 7.47 -1.68
C VAL A 219 27.17 6.89 -0.65
N ILE A 220 26.82 5.75 -0.06
CA ILE A 220 27.65 5.07 0.95
C ILE A 220 28.91 4.48 0.32
N ASP A 221 28.80 3.92 -0.88
CA ASP A 221 29.89 3.26 -1.61
C ASP A 221 30.93 4.24 -2.18
N HIS A 222 30.66 5.56 -2.17
CA HIS A 222 31.60 6.60 -2.57
C HIS A 222 32.35 7.20 -1.36
N PRO A 223 33.57 6.74 -1.03
CA PRO A 223 34.29 7.18 0.19
C PRO A 223 34.57 8.69 0.22
N VAL A 224 34.66 9.33 -0.96
CA VAL A 224 34.91 10.77 -1.08
C VAL A 224 33.78 11.61 -0.48
N LEU A 225 32.56 11.08 -0.36
CA LEU A 225 31.42 11.76 0.24
C LEU A 225 31.46 11.68 1.78
N GLY A 226 32.25 10.77 2.35
CA GLY A 226 32.40 10.62 3.81
C GLY A 226 31.13 10.22 4.54
N ILE A 227 30.21 9.54 3.84
CA ILE A 227 28.90 9.12 4.34
C ILE A 227 28.91 7.59 4.45
N ASP A 228 28.63 7.08 5.64
CA ASP A 228 28.72 5.67 6.01
C ASP A 228 27.42 5.07 6.54
N ASP A 229 26.32 5.83 6.43
CA ASP A 229 25.03 5.51 7.04
C ASP A 229 23.87 5.92 6.10
N GLU A 230 22.83 5.10 6.04
CA GLU A 230 21.71 5.28 5.11
C GLU A 230 20.88 6.53 5.43
N GLU A 231 20.78 6.92 6.71
CA GLU A 231 20.03 8.12 7.10
C GLU A 231 20.78 9.37 6.66
N LYS A 232 22.10 9.42 6.87
CA LYS A 232 22.94 10.51 6.37
C LYS A 232 22.93 10.56 4.85
N ALA A 233 22.90 9.40 4.17
CA ALA A 233 22.80 9.32 2.72
C ALA A 233 21.45 9.84 2.21
N LEU A 234 20.37 9.51 2.91
CA LEU A 234 19.03 10.06 2.62
C LEU A 234 19.00 11.58 2.81
N ASP A 235 19.49 12.09 3.94
CA ASP A 235 19.59 13.52 4.22
C ASP A 235 20.45 14.23 3.17
N PHE A 236 21.57 13.63 2.76
CA PHE A 236 22.39 14.16 1.68
C PHE A 236 21.63 14.35 0.37
N LEU A 237 20.87 13.35 -0.08
CA LEU A 237 20.09 13.44 -1.32
C LEU A 237 18.92 14.44 -1.20
N LEU A 238 18.38 14.64 0.01
CA LEU A 238 17.35 15.65 0.25
C LEU A 238 17.89 17.08 0.22
N GLU A 239 19.13 17.29 0.65
CA GLU A 239 19.76 18.62 0.79
C GLU A 239 20.62 19.00 -0.42
N HIS A 240 21.24 18.02 -1.11
CA HIS A 240 22.20 18.25 -2.16
C HIS A 240 21.66 17.88 -3.54
N ASN A 241 21.59 18.87 -4.40
CA ASN A 241 21.17 18.67 -5.79
C ASN A 241 22.33 18.12 -6.64
N VAL A 242 22.54 16.81 -6.56
CA VAL A 242 23.61 16.12 -7.31
C VAL A 242 23.37 16.11 -8.83
N ILE A 243 22.11 16.33 -9.27
CA ILE A 243 21.75 16.29 -10.70
C ILE A 243 22.28 17.54 -11.47
N TYR A 244 22.26 18.69 -10.80
CA TYR A 244 22.53 19.97 -11.47
C TYR A 244 23.69 20.76 -10.85
N ASN A 245 24.11 20.41 -9.62
CA ASN A 245 25.20 21.09 -8.93
C ASN A 245 26.50 20.31 -9.07
N ARG A 246 27.63 21.02 -8.97
CA ARG A 246 28.94 20.42 -8.82
C ARG A 246 29.30 20.30 -7.36
N PRO A 247 30.01 19.25 -6.95
CA PRO A 247 30.51 19.14 -5.58
C PRO A 247 31.55 20.22 -5.31
N THR A 248 31.60 20.64 -4.05
CA THR A 248 32.66 21.54 -3.56
C THR A 248 33.46 20.76 -2.51
N VAL A 249 34.72 20.54 -2.78
CA VAL A 249 35.64 19.87 -1.83
C VAL A 249 36.31 20.95 -0.96
N PRO A 250 36.40 20.75 0.38
CA PRO A 250 37.10 21.67 1.25
C PRO A 250 38.57 21.84 0.85
N GLU A 251 39.09 23.07 0.97
CA GLU A 251 40.49 23.38 0.70
C GLU A 251 41.39 22.76 1.80
N MET A 252 41.78 21.50 1.65
CA MET A 252 42.68 20.79 2.55
C MET A 252 43.75 20.05 1.76
N GLY A 253 45.01 20.22 2.16
CA GLY A 253 46.14 19.53 1.53
C GLY A 253 46.88 20.34 0.45
N ASN A 254 47.64 19.64 -0.38
CA ASN A 254 48.33 20.26 -1.52
C ASN A 254 47.41 20.32 -2.77
N GLN A 255 47.81 21.11 -3.77
CA GLN A 255 47.02 21.32 -5.01
C GLN A 255 46.74 20.01 -5.77
N GLU A 256 47.62 19.04 -5.73
CA GLU A 256 47.46 17.76 -6.43
C GLU A 256 46.39 16.89 -5.73
N GLU A 257 46.43 16.85 -4.40
CA GLU A 257 45.44 16.12 -3.60
C GLU A 257 44.05 16.76 -3.73
N MET A 258 43.98 18.08 -3.68
CA MET A 258 42.69 18.79 -3.90
C MET A 258 42.10 18.49 -5.28
N LYS A 259 42.90 18.50 -6.35
CA LYS A 259 42.43 18.15 -7.70
C LYS A 259 41.95 16.71 -7.77
N ARG A 260 42.64 15.79 -7.11
CA ARG A 260 42.22 14.39 -7.07
C ARG A 260 40.93 14.21 -6.31
N GLN A 261 40.78 14.81 -5.15
CA GLN A 261 39.51 14.78 -4.38
C GLN A 261 38.36 15.41 -5.14
N GLN A 262 38.59 16.53 -5.81
CA GLN A 262 37.58 17.18 -6.63
C GLN A 262 37.11 16.27 -7.79
N ALA A 263 38.06 15.61 -8.48
CA ALA A 263 37.73 14.69 -9.57
C ALA A 263 36.91 13.48 -9.07
N LEU A 264 37.27 12.90 -7.93
CA LEU A 264 36.50 11.79 -7.32
C LEU A 264 35.11 12.25 -6.87
N ALA A 265 34.98 13.45 -6.35
CA ALA A 265 33.67 13.99 -5.96
C ALA A 265 32.80 14.30 -7.19
N GLU A 266 33.38 14.77 -8.29
CA GLU A 266 32.66 14.97 -9.55
C GLU A 266 32.18 13.65 -10.15
N GLU A 267 33.01 12.59 -10.13
CA GLU A 267 32.65 11.24 -10.54
C GLU A 267 31.47 10.71 -9.68
N ALA A 268 31.56 10.83 -8.35
CA ALA A 268 30.49 10.43 -7.46
C ALA A 268 29.16 11.14 -7.77
N TYR A 269 29.19 12.47 -8.00
CA TYR A 269 27.98 13.22 -8.35
C TYR A 269 27.41 12.82 -9.70
N GLU A 270 28.26 12.45 -10.68
CA GLU A 270 27.83 11.97 -12.00
C GLU A 270 27.13 10.62 -11.88
N ASP A 271 27.67 9.68 -11.13
CA ASP A 271 27.07 8.38 -10.85
C ASP A 271 25.72 8.50 -10.14
N LEU A 272 25.64 9.35 -9.11
CA LEU A 272 24.40 9.61 -8.38
C LEU A 272 23.34 10.26 -9.26
N ALA A 273 23.76 11.24 -10.07
CA ALA A 273 22.84 11.90 -11.01
C ALA A 273 22.29 10.91 -12.05
N GLU A 274 23.13 10.01 -12.57
CA GLU A 274 22.73 8.98 -13.53
C GLU A 274 21.75 7.97 -12.90
N SER A 275 22.01 7.55 -11.65
CA SER A 275 21.11 6.72 -10.86
C SER A 275 19.73 7.38 -10.69
N LEU A 276 19.66 8.66 -10.36
CA LEU A 276 18.41 9.41 -10.24
C LEU A 276 17.70 9.61 -11.58
N ARG A 277 18.45 9.90 -12.67
CA ARG A 277 17.89 10.01 -14.03
C ARG A 277 17.32 8.69 -14.54
N TYR A 278 17.74 7.56 -13.99
CA TYR A 278 17.18 6.27 -14.39
C TYR A 278 15.68 6.15 -14.09
N HIS A 279 15.20 6.77 -13.01
CA HIS A 279 13.76 6.84 -12.72
C HIS A 279 12.97 7.56 -13.81
N LEU A 280 13.53 8.63 -14.37
CA LEU A 280 12.93 9.33 -15.50
C LEU A 280 12.90 8.45 -16.76
N ARG A 281 13.97 7.69 -17.04
CA ARG A 281 13.98 6.74 -18.16
C ARG A 281 12.92 5.64 -18.00
N ILE A 282 12.72 5.13 -16.79
CA ILE A 282 11.62 4.18 -16.50
C ILE A 282 10.26 4.82 -16.83
N ALA A 283 10.04 6.07 -16.43
CA ALA A 283 8.79 6.77 -16.70
C ALA A 283 8.59 7.01 -18.20
N ASN A 284 9.59 7.51 -18.91
CA ASN A 284 9.54 7.71 -20.36
C ASN A 284 9.23 6.40 -21.11
N THR A 285 9.95 5.32 -20.80
CA THR A 285 9.73 4.01 -21.40
C THR A 285 8.31 3.50 -21.18
N ALA A 286 7.74 3.71 -20.00
CA ALA A 286 6.38 3.29 -19.68
C ALA A 286 5.33 4.10 -20.45
N VAL A 287 5.50 5.41 -20.57
CA VAL A 287 4.62 6.30 -21.35
C VAL A 287 4.70 5.97 -22.84
N GLU A 288 5.89 5.83 -23.41
CA GLU A 288 6.09 5.45 -24.80
C GLU A 288 5.47 4.08 -25.12
N TYR A 289 5.66 3.10 -24.23
CA TYR A 289 5.06 1.79 -24.40
C TYR A 289 3.53 1.87 -24.42
N TYR A 290 2.92 2.63 -23.51
CA TYR A 290 1.48 2.83 -23.47
C TYR A 290 0.96 3.52 -24.73
N GLN A 291 1.58 4.62 -25.16
CA GLN A 291 1.22 5.34 -26.40
C GLN A 291 1.29 4.44 -27.64
N ASN A 292 2.30 3.58 -27.73
CA ASN A 292 2.43 2.63 -28.82
C ASN A 292 1.33 1.55 -28.82
N GLN A 293 0.88 1.13 -27.64
CA GLN A 293 -0.24 0.17 -27.51
C GLN A 293 -1.57 0.78 -27.96
N VAL A 294 -1.89 1.96 -27.50
CA VAL A 294 -3.17 2.63 -27.83
C VAL A 294 -3.12 3.35 -29.18
N LYS A 295 -1.94 3.43 -29.83
CA LYS A 295 -1.70 4.15 -31.11
C LYS A 295 -2.15 5.60 -31.08
N GLN A 296 -2.01 6.23 -29.91
CA GLN A 296 -2.40 7.61 -29.67
C GLN A 296 -1.40 8.28 -28.72
N GLU A 297 -1.12 9.55 -28.97
CA GLU A 297 -0.32 10.37 -28.05
C GLU A 297 -1.09 10.58 -26.75
N PHE A 298 -0.41 10.35 -25.61
CA PHE A 298 -0.99 10.63 -24.31
C PHE A 298 -0.90 12.12 -24.00
N VAL A 299 -2.05 12.71 -23.70
CA VAL A 299 -2.16 14.09 -23.25
C VAL A 299 -2.65 14.10 -21.82
N GLY A 300 -1.81 14.60 -20.90
CA GLY A 300 -2.13 14.59 -19.47
C GLY A 300 -1.07 15.28 -18.64
N ASN A 301 -1.11 15.04 -17.34
CA ASN A 301 -0.21 15.66 -16.38
C ASN A 301 0.63 14.60 -15.65
N VAL A 302 1.82 14.96 -15.19
CA VAL A 302 2.69 14.12 -14.37
C VAL A 302 2.52 14.49 -12.91
N TYR A 303 2.48 13.49 -12.06
CA TYR A 303 2.51 13.62 -10.61
C TYR A 303 3.64 12.78 -10.06
N LEU A 304 4.54 13.43 -9.32
CA LEU A 304 5.69 12.78 -8.72
C LEU A 304 5.42 12.56 -7.22
N VAL A 305 5.46 11.31 -6.77
CA VAL A 305 5.12 10.90 -5.42
C VAL A 305 6.12 9.87 -4.86
N GLY A 306 5.97 9.50 -3.58
CA GLY A 306 6.92 8.64 -2.87
C GLY A 306 8.10 9.44 -2.29
N ASP A 307 8.89 8.82 -1.42
CA ASP A 307 9.98 9.52 -0.72
C ASP A 307 11.05 10.06 -1.66
N GLY A 308 11.40 9.31 -2.71
CA GLY A 308 12.39 9.72 -3.72
C GLY A 308 11.99 10.96 -4.51
N SER A 309 10.69 11.30 -4.56
CA SER A 309 10.22 12.51 -5.21
C SER A 309 10.74 13.80 -4.57
N ARG A 310 11.17 13.71 -3.33
CA ARG A 310 11.63 14.85 -2.52
C ARG A 310 13.13 15.13 -2.66
N PHE A 311 13.88 14.26 -3.32
CA PHE A 311 15.30 14.51 -3.52
C PHE A 311 15.55 15.79 -4.30
N ALA A 312 16.60 16.49 -3.89
CA ALA A 312 16.93 17.78 -4.48
C ALA A 312 17.16 17.67 -5.99
N GLY A 313 16.38 18.41 -6.77
CA GLY A 313 16.46 18.42 -8.24
C GLY A 313 15.49 17.49 -8.96
N MET A 314 14.83 16.52 -8.29
CA MET A 314 13.93 15.55 -8.95
C MET A 314 12.75 16.24 -9.64
N HIS A 315 12.05 17.15 -8.97
CA HIS A 315 10.95 17.91 -9.60
C HIS A 315 11.41 18.67 -10.83
N LYS A 316 12.58 19.32 -10.76
CA LYS A 316 13.15 20.04 -11.91
C LYS A 316 13.50 19.09 -13.06
N LEU A 317 14.08 17.91 -12.74
CA LEU A 317 14.42 16.88 -13.71
C LEU A 317 13.19 16.44 -14.51
N PHE A 318 12.14 16.05 -13.82
CA PHE A 318 10.90 15.58 -14.44
C PHE A 318 10.16 16.69 -15.21
N ALA A 319 10.16 17.92 -14.67
CA ALA A 319 9.55 19.06 -15.34
C ALA A 319 10.27 19.50 -16.63
N GLN A 320 11.57 19.24 -16.74
CA GLN A 320 12.38 19.65 -17.91
C GLN A 320 12.49 18.56 -18.97
N GLU A 321 12.54 17.29 -18.57
CA GLU A 321 12.90 16.20 -19.48
C GLU A 321 11.72 15.28 -19.82
N LEU A 322 10.61 15.29 -19.05
CA LEU A 322 9.39 14.60 -19.46
C LEU A 322 8.51 15.56 -20.29
N PRO A 323 8.02 15.16 -21.48
CA PRO A 323 7.24 16.04 -22.35
C PRO A 323 5.78 16.23 -21.90
N LEU A 324 5.53 16.20 -20.58
CA LEU A 324 4.23 16.37 -19.95
C LEU A 324 4.34 17.34 -18.78
N PRO A 325 3.34 18.20 -18.54
CA PRO A 325 3.39 19.18 -17.45
C PRO A 325 3.37 18.50 -16.08
N LEU A 326 4.35 18.82 -15.23
CA LEU A 326 4.40 18.36 -13.85
C LEU A 326 3.42 19.16 -12.98
N GLN A 327 2.64 18.46 -12.17
CA GLN A 327 1.66 19.02 -11.25
C GLN A 327 1.96 18.62 -9.80
N GLU A 328 1.57 19.46 -8.87
CA GLU A 328 1.64 19.19 -7.45
C GLU A 328 0.30 18.67 -6.91
N ILE A 329 0.35 17.84 -5.88
CA ILE A 329 -0.83 17.30 -5.19
C ILE A 329 -1.03 18.04 -3.87
N ASP A 330 -2.24 18.56 -3.67
CA ASP A 330 -2.66 19.08 -2.37
C ASP A 330 -3.12 17.91 -1.47
N PHE A 331 -2.21 17.34 -0.73
CA PHE A 331 -2.46 16.19 0.16
C PHE A 331 -3.47 16.50 1.26
N THR A 332 -3.69 17.78 1.63
CA THR A 332 -4.65 18.14 2.67
C THR A 332 -6.11 17.86 2.26
N LYS A 333 -6.37 17.80 0.96
CA LYS A 333 -7.67 17.44 0.40
C LYS A 333 -7.91 15.93 0.29
N VAL A 334 -6.85 15.15 0.40
CA VAL A 334 -6.88 13.71 0.16
C VAL A 334 -6.86 12.92 1.45
N ILE A 335 -6.12 13.40 2.43
CA ILE A 335 -5.88 12.71 3.70
C ILE A 335 -6.51 13.52 4.84
N ASP A 336 -7.49 12.94 5.52
CA ASP A 336 -8.05 13.51 6.75
C ASP A 336 -7.12 13.18 7.94
N LEU A 337 -6.23 14.10 8.25
CA LEU A 337 -5.35 14.01 9.42
C LEU A 337 -6.12 14.40 10.68
N ARG A 338 -6.84 13.46 11.28
CA ARG A 338 -7.50 13.68 12.57
C ARG A 338 -6.45 13.73 13.68
N SER A 339 -6.01 14.92 13.99
CA SER A 339 -5.23 15.20 15.19
C SER A 339 -5.98 14.65 16.41
N GLY A 340 -5.38 13.67 17.11
CA GLY A 340 -5.76 13.39 18.49
C GLY A 340 -5.75 14.70 19.29
N LYS A 341 -6.49 14.82 20.40
CA LYS A 341 -6.84 16.02 21.18
C LYS A 341 -5.73 17.02 21.53
N ASN A 342 -4.55 16.93 20.93
CA ASN A 342 -3.47 17.90 21.03
C ASN A 342 -3.43 18.76 19.78
N LYS A 343 -3.86 20.01 19.94
CA LYS A 343 -3.71 21.09 18.97
C LYS A 343 -2.21 21.39 18.76
N ALA A 344 -1.56 20.66 17.87
CA ALA A 344 -0.29 21.07 17.32
C ALA A 344 -0.09 20.39 15.98
N ALA A 345 -0.07 21.20 14.96
CA ALA A 345 0.40 21.00 13.60
C ALA A 345 -0.67 21.00 12.51
N GLU A 346 -0.96 22.20 12.04
CA GLU A 346 -1.39 22.42 10.68
C GLU A 346 -0.34 21.83 9.72
N GLY A 347 -0.78 20.88 8.89
CA GLY A 347 -0.07 20.55 7.65
C GLY A 347 1.07 19.53 7.67
N THR A 348 1.37 18.87 8.79
CA THR A 348 2.41 17.83 8.83
C THR A 348 1.89 16.55 9.47
N VAL A 349 2.03 15.41 8.77
CA VAL A 349 2.10 14.11 9.42
C VAL A 349 3.44 14.15 10.18
N THR A 350 3.40 14.62 11.43
CA THR A 350 4.61 14.69 12.25
C THR A 350 4.91 13.31 12.80
N PRO A 351 6.07 12.74 12.51
CA PRO A 351 6.65 11.76 13.40
C PRO A 351 6.93 12.45 14.73
N ASP A 352 6.51 11.84 15.82
CA ASP A 352 6.65 12.39 17.16
C ASP A 352 8.12 12.61 17.51
N ALA A 353 8.49 13.87 17.75
CA ALA A 353 9.87 14.37 17.73
C ALA A 353 10.64 14.18 19.02
N ALA A 354 10.20 13.35 19.97
CA ALA A 354 10.72 13.56 21.34
C ALA A 354 11.54 12.45 21.99
N SER A 355 11.76 11.26 21.40
CA SER A 355 12.34 10.20 22.23
C SER A 355 13.32 9.20 21.65
N SER A 356 13.83 9.34 20.44
CA SER A 356 15.04 8.61 20.04
C SER A 356 15.68 9.26 18.82
N GLY A 357 16.97 9.60 18.98
CA GLY A 357 17.71 10.29 17.94
C GLY A 357 17.90 9.46 16.70
N MET A 358 16.93 9.49 15.82
CA MET A 358 17.11 9.21 14.39
C MET A 358 15.75 9.39 13.69
N ARG A 359 15.65 10.45 12.94
CA ARG A 359 14.48 10.75 12.12
C ARG A 359 14.91 11.01 10.70
N PRO A 360 14.25 10.43 9.71
CA PRO A 360 14.24 11.07 8.41
C PRO A 360 13.63 12.47 8.60
N LYS A 361 14.35 13.51 8.26
CA LYS A 361 13.98 14.92 8.46
C LYS A 361 12.66 15.32 7.84
N ALA A 362 11.97 14.44 7.19
CA ALA A 362 10.66 14.71 6.62
C ALA A 362 9.95 13.45 6.11
N ALA A 363 9.38 12.65 6.98
CA ALA A 363 8.24 11.85 6.58
C ALA A 363 7.08 12.81 6.29
N THR A 364 6.99 13.26 5.04
CA THR A 364 5.85 14.03 4.55
C THR A 364 4.72 13.05 4.18
N ALA A 365 3.50 13.53 4.07
CA ALA A 365 2.36 12.72 3.63
C ALA A 365 2.68 11.92 2.35
N VAL A 366 3.53 12.45 1.47
CA VAL A 366 3.93 11.80 0.20
C VAL A 366 4.65 10.46 0.38
N GLY A 367 5.39 10.26 1.47
CA GLY A 367 6.06 8.99 1.76
C GLY A 367 5.14 7.91 2.34
N PHE A 368 3.91 8.25 2.74
CA PHE A 368 2.97 7.31 3.36
C PHE A 368 1.77 6.96 2.46
N LEU A 369 1.77 7.40 1.21
CA LEU A 369 0.61 7.20 0.32
C LEU A 369 0.28 5.73 0.10
N SER A 370 1.29 4.88 -0.09
CA SER A 370 1.12 3.44 -0.28
C SER A 370 0.44 2.78 0.92
N VAL A 371 0.95 3.02 2.14
CA VAL A 371 0.41 2.41 3.37
C VAL A 371 -0.95 2.99 3.76
N ILE A 372 -1.19 4.28 3.54
CA ILE A 372 -2.51 4.89 3.80
C ILE A 372 -3.51 4.36 2.78
N GLY A 373 -3.14 4.30 1.52
CA GLY A 373 -3.97 3.84 0.42
C GLY A 373 -4.34 2.36 0.50
N ALA A 374 -3.44 1.53 1.03
CA ALA A 374 -3.72 0.12 1.29
C ALA A 374 -4.89 -0.09 2.28
N ALA A 375 -5.18 0.88 3.15
CA ALA A 375 -6.39 0.83 3.99
C ALA A 375 -7.68 1.15 3.23
N VAL A 376 -7.61 1.80 2.05
CA VAL A 376 -8.78 2.23 1.26
C VAL A 376 -9.40 1.05 0.49
N HIS A 377 -8.62 0.47 -0.41
CA HIS A 377 -9.09 -0.58 -1.33
C HIS A 377 -7.95 -1.57 -1.66
N PRO A 378 -7.54 -2.41 -0.68
CA PRO A 378 -6.53 -3.42 -0.94
C PRO A 378 -7.02 -4.45 -1.97
N ILE A 379 -6.08 -5.07 -2.69
CA ILE A 379 -6.38 -6.08 -3.72
C ILE A 379 -6.89 -7.42 -3.18
N ASP A 380 -6.95 -7.59 -1.86
CA ASP A 380 -7.37 -8.82 -1.17
C ASP A 380 -6.62 -10.09 -1.62
N ALA A 381 -5.30 -10.06 -1.52
CA ALA A 381 -4.43 -11.18 -1.88
C ALA A 381 -4.15 -12.12 -0.70
N ARG A 382 -5.19 -12.62 -0.02
CA ARG A 382 -5.03 -13.55 1.10
C ARG A 382 -4.67 -14.96 0.63
N PRO A 383 -3.76 -15.68 1.35
CA PRO A 383 -3.48 -17.08 1.07
C PRO A 383 -4.76 -17.93 1.04
N LYS A 384 -4.79 -18.95 0.19
CA LYS A 384 -5.96 -19.82 0.01
C LYS A 384 -6.42 -20.48 1.31
N ASP A 385 -5.48 -20.88 2.16
CA ASP A 385 -5.77 -21.51 3.46
C ASP A 385 -6.49 -20.54 4.42
N MET A 386 -6.14 -19.26 4.42
CA MET A 386 -6.84 -18.23 5.20
C MET A 386 -8.26 -18.03 4.68
N LEU A 387 -8.47 -18.02 3.36
CA LEU A 387 -9.79 -17.91 2.76
C LEU A 387 -10.68 -19.09 3.12
N VAL A 388 -10.13 -20.30 3.10
CA VAL A 388 -10.85 -21.53 3.50
C VAL A 388 -11.17 -21.50 5.00
N ALA A 389 -10.24 -21.07 5.85
CA ALA A 389 -10.46 -20.96 7.29
C ALA A 389 -11.54 -19.91 7.63
N ASP A 390 -11.52 -18.75 6.97
CA ASP A 390 -12.53 -17.70 7.14
C ASP A 390 -13.92 -18.15 6.63
N SER A 391 -13.98 -18.88 5.52
CA SER A 391 -15.23 -19.46 5.00
C SER A 391 -15.85 -20.42 6.02
N LYS A 392 -15.08 -21.38 6.53
CA LYS A 392 -15.56 -22.33 7.57
C LYS A 392 -16.03 -21.60 8.84
N LYS A 393 -15.34 -20.55 9.26
CA LYS A 393 -15.72 -19.75 10.42
C LYS A 393 -17.02 -18.98 10.19
N ASN A 394 -17.21 -18.42 8.99
CA ASN A 394 -18.44 -17.76 8.59
C ASN A 394 -19.62 -18.73 8.51
N ASP A 395 -19.41 -19.94 7.97
CA ASP A 395 -20.44 -20.98 7.89
C ASP A 395 -20.89 -21.42 9.29
N LEU A 396 -19.93 -21.62 10.22
CA LEU A 396 -20.21 -21.89 11.62
C LEU A 396 -20.99 -20.75 12.29
N HIS A 397 -20.55 -19.51 12.08
CA HIS A 397 -21.25 -18.34 12.65
C HIS A 397 -22.68 -18.21 12.10
N THR A 398 -22.86 -18.42 10.80
CA THR A 398 -24.19 -18.41 10.15
C THR A 398 -25.05 -19.52 10.72
N ALA A 399 -24.51 -20.72 10.91
CA ALA A 399 -25.21 -21.83 11.54
C ALA A 399 -25.64 -21.51 12.99
N TYR A 400 -24.77 -20.89 13.79
CA TYR A 400 -25.10 -20.43 15.13
C TYR A 400 -26.19 -19.34 15.14
N VAL A 401 -26.16 -18.39 14.23
CA VAL A 401 -27.20 -17.34 14.12
C VAL A 401 -28.54 -17.94 13.75
N ILE A 402 -28.58 -18.89 12.82
CA ILE A 402 -29.80 -19.61 12.42
C ILE A 402 -30.32 -20.42 13.62
N LEU A 403 -29.46 -21.14 14.32
CA LEU A 403 -29.83 -21.92 15.50
C LEU A 403 -30.39 -21.01 16.61
N ALA A 404 -29.72 -19.94 16.94
CA ALA A 404 -30.19 -18.95 17.92
C ALA A 404 -31.56 -18.38 17.55
N GLY A 405 -31.76 -18.03 16.27
CA GLY A 405 -33.05 -17.60 15.73
C GLY A 405 -34.17 -18.66 15.89
N ALA A 406 -33.85 -19.92 15.57
CA ALA A 406 -34.80 -21.03 15.73
C ALA A 406 -35.17 -21.24 17.20
N VAL A 407 -34.21 -21.19 18.12
CA VAL A 407 -34.45 -21.28 19.55
C VAL A 407 -35.32 -20.12 20.04
N LEU A 408 -35.08 -18.93 19.62
CA LEU A 408 -35.86 -17.74 20.00
C LEU A 408 -37.30 -17.84 19.53
N VAL A 409 -37.52 -18.29 18.30
CA VAL A 409 -38.88 -18.55 17.76
C VAL A 409 -39.56 -19.65 18.55
N SER A 410 -38.87 -20.73 18.87
CA SER A 410 -39.44 -21.83 19.66
C SER A 410 -39.87 -21.38 21.07
N VAL A 411 -39.06 -20.56 21.75
CA VAL A 411 -39.38 -19.97 23.05
C VAL A 411 -40.61 -19.06 22.95
N LEU A 412 -40.73 -18.22 21.89
CA LEU A 412 -41.89 -17.36 21.68
C LEU A 412 -43.17 -18.18 21.45
N LEU A 413 -43.09 -19.29 20.71
CA LEU A 413 -44.24 -20.19 20.49
C LEU A 413 -44.68 -20.89 21.79
N ILE A 414 -43.73 -21.33 22.63
CA ILE A 414 -44.03 -21.93 23.95
C ILE A 414 -44.70 -20.89 24.87
N LEU A 415 -44.16 -19.67 24.94
CA LEU A 415 -44.74 -18.62 25.74
C LEU A 415 -46.12 -18.22 25.23
N GLY A 416 -46.33 -18.10 23.91
CA GLY A 416 -47.60 -17.82 23.28
C GLY A 416 -48.65 -18.93 23.55
N SER A 417 -48.25 -20.22 23.52
CA SER A 417 -49.13 -21.32 23.85
C SER A 417 -49.52 -21.34 25.35
N GLY A 418 -48.53 -21.02 26.22
CA GLY A 418 -48.78 -20.89 27.67
C GLY A 418 -49.77 -19.80 28.01
N VAL A 419 -49.64 -18.64 27.36
CA VAL A 419 -50.59 -17.52 27.53
C VAL A 419 -51.99 -17.90 27.04
N ARG A 420 -52.11 -18.59 25.88
CA ARG A 420 -53.40 -19.10 25.40
C ARG A 420 -54.06 -20.09 26.37
N GLN A 421 -53.28 -21.03 26.93
CA GLN A 421 -53.81 -21.97 27.94
C GLN A 421 -54.25 -21.25 29.21
N LEU A 422 -53.52 -20.27 29.70
CA LEU A 422 -53.91 -19.44 30.84
C LEU A 422 -55.18 -18.66 30.62
N LEU A 423 -55.35 -18.07 29.42
CA LEU A 423 -56.58 -17.36 29.05
C LEU A 423 -57.78 -18.33 28.96
N ALA A 424 -57.65 -19.49 28.33
CA ALA A 424 -58.66 -20.51 28.24
C ALA A 424 -59.05 -21.05 29.63
N TYR A 425 -58.07 -21.25 30.53
CA TYR A 425 -58.31 -21.66 31.91
C TYR A 425 -59.10 -20.61 32.71
N ARG A 426 -58.76 -19.32 32.56
CA ARG A 426 -59.50 -18.19 33.16
C ARG A 426 -60.93 -18.14 32.65
N GLU A 427 -61.16 -18.32 31.37
CA GLU A 427 -62.47 -18.27 30.75
C GLU A 427 -63.34 -19.45 31.22
N HIS A 428 -62.79 -20.64 31.27
CA HIS A 428 -63.45 -21.83 31.80
C HIS A 428 -63.86 -21.64 33.27
N ARG A 429 -62.96 -21.10 34.11
CA ARG A 429 -63.23 -20.80 35.52
C ARG A 429 -64.33 -19.75 35.70
N ASN A 430 -64.39 -18.75 34.85
CA ASN A 430 -65.45 -17.74 34.88
C ASN A 430 -66.82 -18.28 34.43
N LEU A 431 -66.84 -19.19 33.42
CA LEU A 431 -68.05 -19.92 33.00
C LEU A 431 -68.57 -20.82 34.09
N THR A 432 -67.69 -21.60 34.76
CA THR A 432 -68.07 -22.48 35.86
C THR A 432 -68.65 -21.71 37.07
N LYS A 433 -68.14 -20.52 37.37
CA LYS A 433 -68.73 -19.65 38.39
C LYS A 433 -70.15 -19.15 37.98
N ARG A 434 -70.37 -18.78 36.72
CA ARG A 434 -71.70 -18.33 36.21
C ARG A 434 -72.75 -19.42 36.12
N ILE A 435 -72.37 -20.71 36.15
CA ILE A 435 -73.30 -21.84 36.14
C ILE A 435 -73.69 -22.25 37.58
N ASN A 436 -72.83 -21.93 38.59
CA ASN A 436 -73.06 -22.31 39.98
C ASN A 436 -73.72 -21.16 40.83
N ASP A 437 -73.81 -19.96 40.25
CA ASP A 437 -74.66 -18.84 40.77
C ASP A 437 -76.00 -18.83 40.03
#